data_d43729ada829c33de351fd7e08adfcec
#
_entry.id   d43729ada829c33de351fd7e08adfcec
#
_cell.length_a   1.000
_cell.length_b   1.000
_cell.length_c   1.000
_cell.angle_alpha   90.00
_cell.angle_beta   90.00
_cell.angle_gamma   90.00
#
_symmetry.space_group_name_H-M   'P 1'
#
loop_
_entity.id
_entity.type
_entity.pdbx_description
1 polymer ?
#
loop_
_entity_poly.entity_id
_entity_poly.type
_entity_poly.pdbx_seq_one_letter_code
_entity_poly.pdbx_strand_id
1 'polypeptide(L)'
;MADNPYKIDLAHLYGKVKLFLVPYLFLLAGCLTIKTIYTREQIYFFINRLHTSWGDFIFPLFTDLGDGWTVIIFALIVSLFSLRRSFLILTGYGLTALVAQALKFMFDMPRPYLYFQNMHDKMYFVKGIDMLSYHSFPSGHTVTAFSACLTMAYLFRNKYLDLLMLVLACCIGYSRMYLSQHFFEDVTAGSAVGVFVTLFWLQWLDSRPFIHEGKWRGGFIWKV
;
A
#
# COMPACT_ATOMS: atom_id res chain seq x y z
N MET A 1 21.58 26.48 17.73
CA MET A 1 21.27 25.62 16.56
C MET A 1 20.24 26.38 15.73
N ALA A 2 20.53 26.70 14.49
CA ALA A 2 19.55 27.40 13.63
C ALA A 2 18.32 26.51 13.47
N ASP A 3 17.12 27.08 13.66
CA ASP A 3 15.87 26.34 13.47
C ASP A 3 15.79 25.88 12.00
N ASN A 4 15.58 24.58 11.80
CA ASN A 4 15.41 24.00 10.48
C ASN A 4 14.07 24.48 9.87
N PRO A 5 14.05 25.35 8.85
CA PRO A 5 12.83 25.90 8.28
C PRO A 5 11.97 24.85 7.58
N TYR A 6 12.51 23.65 7.30
CA TYR A 6 11.82 22.54 6.63
C TYR A 6 11.33 21.49 7.63
N LYS A 7 11.48 21.71 8.94
CA LYS A 7 11.04 20.75 9.95
C LYS A 7 9.53 20.52 9.85
N ILE A 8 9.15 19.27 9.61
CA ILE A 8 7.76 18.84 9.57
C ILE A 8 7.42 18.22 10.91
N ASP A 9 6.53 18.85 11.66
CA ASP A 9 5.95 18.26 12.86
C ASP A 9 4.75 17.36 12.53
N LEU A 10 4.30 16.61 13.53
CA LEU A 10 3.16 15.69 13.37
C LEU A 10 1.87 16.43 12.99
N ALA A 11 1.65 17.65 13.50
CA ALA A 11 0.45 18.43 13.21
C ALA A 11 0.41 18.86 11.74
N HIS A 12 1.55 19.28 11.18
CA HIS A 12 1.68 19.62 9.77
C HIS A 12 1.48 18.40 8.86
N LEU A 13 2.10 17.25 9.21
CA LEU A 13 1.92 15.99 8.48
C LEU A 13 0.45 15.57 8.50
N TYR A 14 -0.18 15.54 9.69
CA TYR A 14 -1.59 15.22 9.86
C TYR A 14 -2.48 16.14 9.03
N GLY A 15 -2.24 17.46 9.06
CA GLY A 15 -3.00 18.43 8.27
C GLY A 15 -2.97 18.16 6.77
N LYS A 16 -1.87 17.58 6.26
CA LYS A 16 -1.74 17.21 4.83
C LYS A 16 -2.51 15.94 4.45
N VAL A 17 -2.60 14.97 5.34
CA VAL A 17 -3.11 13.61 5.02
C VAL A 17 -4.36 13.22 5.80
N LYS A 18 -4.97 14.14 6.55
CA LYS A 18 -6.09 13.82 7.46
C LYS A 18 -7.28 13.13 6.78
N LEU A 19 -7.57 13.48 5.52
CA LEU A 19 -8.70 12.91 4.78
C LEU A 19 -8.39 11.51 4.22
N PHE A 20 -7.13 11.12 4.16
CA PHE A 20 -6.72 9.73 3.96
C PHE A 20 -6.65 9.00 5.31
N LEU A 21 -5.97 9.62 6.29
CA LEU A 21 -5.57 8.94 7.53
C LEU A 21 -6.76 8.67 8.47
N VAL A 22 -7.67 9.62 8.65
CA VAL A 22 -8.79 9.44 9.59
C VAL A 22 -9.73 8.32 9.15
N PRO A 23 -10.25 8.30 7.89
CA PRO A 23 -11.07 7.18 7.43
C PRO A 23 -10.29 5.85 7.44
N TYR A 24 -8.98 5.88 7.12
CA TYR A 24 -8.14 4.70 7.20
C TYR A 24 -8.07 4.12 8.63
N LEU A 25 -7.91 4.95 9.66
CA LEU A 25 -7.87 4.48 11.06
C LEU A 25 -9.20 3.83 11.49
N PHE A 26 -10.34 4.36 11.04
CA PHE A 26 -11.64 3.70 11.25
C PHE A 26 -11.72 2.37 10.52
N LEU A 27 -11.26 2.31 9.27
CA LEU A 27 -11.19 1.07 8.51
C LEU A 27 -10.28 0.04 9.20
N LEU A 28 -9.10 0.44 9.63
CA LEU A 28 -8.16 -0.44 10.34
C LEU A 28 -8.77 -0.97 11.64
N ALA A 29 -9.41 -0.12 12.43
CA ALA A 29 -10.11 -0.54 13.65
C ALA A 29 -11.24 -1.55 13.33
N GLY A 30 -12.02 -1.32 12.29
CA GLY A 30 -13.04 -2.26 11.79
C GLY A 30 -12.43 -3.60 11.38
N CYS A 31 -11.32 -3.58 10.62
CA CYS A 31 -10.62 -4.81 10.22
C CYS A 31 -10.11 -5.60 11.45
N LEU A 32 -9.53 -4.92 12.42
CA LEU A 32 -9.07 -5.55 13.66
C LEU A 32 -10.26 -6.16 14.45
N THR A 33 -11.39 -5.46 14.53
CA THR A 33 -12.61 -5.97 15.16
C THR A 33 -13.14 -7.22 14.42
N ILE A 34 -13.20 -7.20 13.09
CA ILE A 34 -13.61 -8.38 12.29
C ILE A 34 -12.71 -9.57 12.61
N LYS A 35 -11.39 -9.34 12.71
CA LYS A 35 -10.43 -10.40 13.02
C LYS A 35 -10.60 -11.00 14.44
N THR A 36 -11.15 -10.25 15.39
CA THR A 36 -11.45 -10.81 16.73
C THR A 36 -12.74 -11.64 16.77
N ILE A 37 -13.65 -11.39 15.83
CA ILE A 37 -14.98 -12.05 15.79
C ILE A 37 -14.95 -13.31 14.91
N TYR A 38 -14.25 -13.25 13.78
CA TYR A 38 -14.26 -14.31 12.75
C TYR A 38 -12.89 -14.96 12.59
N THR A 39 -12.90 -16.28 12.33
CA THR A 39 -11.67 -17.02 12.03
C THR A 39 -11.15 -16.69 10.64
N ARG A 40 -9.88 -17.02 10.37
CA ARG A 40 -9.22 -16.89 9.07
C ARG A 40 -10.02 -17.58 7.97
N GLU A 41 -10.47 -18.80 8.25
CA GLU A 41 -11.21 -19.66 7.33
C GLU A 41 -12.59 -19.06 6.99
N GLN A 42 -13.31 -18.57 8.02
CA GLN A 42 -14.62 -17.94 7.83
C GLN A 42 -14.52 -16.71 6.92
N ILE A 43 -13.54 -15.83 7.16
CA ILE A 43 -13.31 -14.63 6.34
C ILE A 43 -12.90 -15.04 4.92
N TYR A 44 -11.97 -15.99 4.79
CA TYR A 44 -11.50 -16.45 3.49
C TYR A 44 -12.64 -16.99 2.63
N PHE A 45 -13.42 -17.97 3.14
CA PHE A 45 -14.50 -18.56 2.37
C PHE A 45 -15.67 -17.60 2.14
N PHE A 46 -15.89 -16.62 3.03
CA PHE A 46 -16.85 -15.55 2.76
C PHE A 46 -16.43 -14.75 1.52
N ILE A 47 -15.20 -14.29 1.45
CA ILE A 47 -14.69 -13.52 0.31
C ILE A 47 -14.64 -14.39 -0.96
N ASN A 48 -14.19 -15.64 -0.84
CA ASN A 48 -14.07 -16.56 -1.97
C ASN A 48 -15.44 -16.92 -2.61
N ARG A 49 -16.56 -16.74 -1.91
CA ARG A 49 -17.92 -16.91 -2.47
C ARG A 49 -18.42 -15.67 -3.24
N LEU A 50 -17.75 -14.54 -3.14
CA LEU A 50 -18.18 -13.29 -3.77
C LEU A 50 -17.67 -13.13 -5.22
N HIS A 51 -17.13 -14.22 -5.81
CA HIS A 51 -16.65 -14.20 -7.19
C HIS A 51 -17.77 -13.91 -8.18
N THR A 52 -17.47 -13.05 -9.15
CA THR A 52 -18.34 -12.69 -10.26
C THR A 52 -17.51 -12.52 -11.53
N SER A 53 -18.10 -12.66 -12.72
CA SER A 53 -17.39 -12.46 -13.99
C SER A 53 -16.77 -11.04 -14.10
N TRP A 54 -17.44 -10.03 -13.55
CA TRP A 54 -16.89 -8.66 -13.48
C TRP A 54 -15.71 -8.56 -12.51
N GLY A 55 -15.81 -9.19 -11.35
CA GLY A 55 -14.72 -9.21 -10.38
C GLY A 55 -13.49 -9.93 -10.93
N ASP A 56 -13.69 -11.05 -11.63
CA ASP A 56 -12.61 -11.83 -12.25
C ASP A 56 -11.87 -11.06 -13.33
N PHE A 57 -12.53 -10.10 -13.98
CA PHE A 57 -11.90 -9.19 -14.94
C PHE A 57 -11.22 -7.99 -14.27
N ILE A 58 -11.86 -7.37 -13.27
CA ILE A 58 -11.39 -6.10 -12.71
C ILE A 58 -10.29 -6.28 -11.66
N PHE A 59 -10.38 -7.28 -10.77
CA PHE A 59 -9.41 -7.42 -9.68
C PHE A 59 -7.99 -7.80 -10.11
N PRO A 60 -7.76 -8.54 -11.21
CA PRO A 60 -6.42 -8.63 -11.80
C PRO A 60 -5.82 -7.27 -12.20
N LEU A 61 -6.62 -6.35 -12.77
CA LEU A 61 -6.15 -5.00 -13.10
C LEU A 61 -5.81 -4.17 -11.85
N PHE A 62 -6.60 -4.28 -10.79
CA PHE A 62 -6.27 -3.61 -9.52
C PHE A 62 -5.00 -4.17 -8.89
N THR A 63 -4.77 -5.48 -8.96
CA THR A 63 -3.56 -6.07 -8.37
C THR A 63 -2.30 -5.59 -9.09
N ASP A 64 -2.33 -5.39 -10.41
CA ASP A 64 -1.21 -4.88 -11.19
C ASP A 64 -0.83 -3.45 -10.79
N LEU A 65 -1.82 -2.63 -10.38
CA LEU A 65 -1.55 -1.29 -9.82
C LEU A 65 -0.80 -1.33 -8.48
N GLY A 66 -0.90 -2.41 -7.74
CA GLY A 66 -0.17 -2.62 -6.48
C GLY A 66 1.22 -3.21 -6.66
N ASP A 67 1.63 -3.49 -7.89
CA ASP A 67 2.97 -4.00 -8.18
C ASP A 67 4.04 -2.90 -8.02
N GLY A 68 5.23 -3.30 -7.59
CA GLY A 68 6.36 -2.38 -7.40
C GLY A 68 6.79 -1.69 -8.69
N TRP A 69 6.70 -2.37 -9.83
CA TRP A 69 7.02 -1.77 -11.13
C TRP A 69 6.10 -0.60 -11.48
N THR A 70 4.82 -0.69 -11.15
CA THR A 70 3.86 0.42 -11.35
C THR A 70 4.29 1.66 -10.59
N VAL A 71 4.73 1.52 -9.32
CA VAL A 71 5.23 2.65 -8.52
C VAL A 71 6.53 3.20 -9.10
N ILE A 72 7.45 2.35 -9.56
CA ILE A 72 8.72 2.79 -10.17
C ILE A 72 8.45 3.58 -11.45
N ILE A 73 7.62 3.07 -12.36
CA ILE A 73 7.25 3.75 -13.61
C ILE A 73 6.59 5.10 -13.30
N PHE A 74 5.63 5.12 -12.37
CA PHE A 74 4.98 6.35 -11.95
C PHE A 74 5.97 7.37 -11.40
N ALA A 75 6.89 6.96 -10.54
CA ALA A 75 7.92 7.84 -9.98
C ALA A 75 8.87 8.37 -11.06
N LEU A 76 9.23 7.57 -12.06
CA LEU A 76 10.01 8.02 -13.21
C LEU A 76 9.27 9.09 -14.02
N ILE A 77 7.97 8.93 -14.25
CA ILE A 77 7.14 9.96 -14.90
C ILE A 77 7.13 11.24 -14.05
N VAL A 78 6.93 11.13 -12.72
CA VAL A 78 6.95 12.28 -11.81
C VAL A 78 8.30 12.98 -11.79
N SER A 79 9.42 12.26 -12.02
CA SER A 79 10.76 12.86 -12.05
C SER A 79 10.95 13.86 -13.19
N LEU A 80 10.20 13.74 -14.27
CA LEU A 80 10.20 14.70 -15.37
C LEU A 80 9.78 16.10 -14.89
N PHE A 81 8.91 16.18 -13.89
CA PHE A 81 8.34 17.42 -13.37
C PHE A 81 8.91 17.82 -12.00
N SER A 82 9.26 16.86 -11.15
CA SER A 82 9.75 17.12 -9.79
C SER A 82 10.62 15.98 -9.26
N LEU A 83 11.91 16.21 -9.19
CA LEU A 83 12.86 15.24 -8.63
C LEU A 83 12.57 14.96 -7.16
N ARG A 84 12.21 15.99 -6.37
CA ARG A 84 11.84 15.81 -4.95
C ARG A 84 10.66 14.86 -4.79
N ARG A 85 9.57 15.05 -5.54
CA ARG A 85 8.39 14.19 -5.44
C ARG A 85 8.70 12.75 -5.83
N SER A 86 9.41 12.56 -6.93
CA SER A 86 9.87 11.25 -7.38
C SER A 86 10.74 10.56 -6.33
N PHE A 87 11.67 11.28 -5.73
CA PHE A 87 12.56 10.76 -4.70
C PHE A 87 11.79 10.32 -3.44
N LEU A 88 10.81 11.11 -2.99
CA LEU A 88 9.95 10.73 -1.87
C LEU A 88 9.13 9.45 -2.16
N ILE A 89 8.61 9.31 -3.39
CA ILE A 89 7.87 8.12 -3.81
C ILE A 89 8.78 6.89 -3.83
N LEU A 90 9.93 6.96 -4.50
CA LEU A 90 10.85 5.84 -4.66
C LEU A 90 11.44 5.37 -3.33
N THR A 91 11.87 6.32 -2.50
CA THR A 91 12.49 5.97 -1.21
C THR A 91 11.46 5.50 -0.19
N GLY A 92 10.23 6.03 -0.22
CA GLY A 92 9.11 5.53 0.59
C GLY A 92 8.73 4.09 0.20
N TYR A 93 8.59 3.84 -1.11
CA TYR A 93 8.38 2.49 -1.62
C TYR A 93 9.53 1.55 -1.24
N GLY A 94 10.80 1.95 -1.45
CA GLY A 94 11.96 1.13 -1.13
C GLY A 94 12.02 0.74 0.35
N LEU A 95 11.78 1.71 1.25
CA LEU A 95 11.76 1.44 2.69
C LEU A 95 10.62 0.49 3.08
N THR A 96 9.41 0.74 2.59
CA THR A 96 8.26 -0.12 2.91
C THR A 96 8.41 -1.53 2.32
N ALA A 97 9.01 -1.66 1.13
CA ALA A 97 9.33 -2.95 0.52
C ALA A 97 10.38 -3.73 1.34
N LEU A 98 11.42 -3.05 1.84
CA LEU A 98 12.42 -3.66 2.72
C LEU A 98 11.79 -4.17 4.03
N VAL A 99 10.93 -3.36 4.66
CA VAL A 99 10.22 -3.78 5.88
C VAL A 99 9.31 -4.96 5.60
N ALA A 100 8.54 -4.90 4.50
CA ALA A 100 7.66 -6.01 4.10
C ALA A 100 8.45 -7.30 3.85
N GLN A 101 9.59 -7.21 3.18
CA GLN A 101 10.43 -8.37 2.88
C GLN A 101 11.05 -8.97 4.15
N ALA A 102 11.54 -8.13 5.07
CA ALA A 102 12.04 -8.57 6.37
C ALA A 102 10.96 -9.33 7.16
N LEU A 103 9.74 -8.78 7.22
CA LEU A 103 8.61 -9.45 7.89
C LEU A 103 8.23 -10.77 7.21
N LYS A 104 8.27 -10.85 5.87
CA LYS A 104 8.00 -12.10 5.14
C LYS A 104 8.98 -13.21 5.49
N PHE A 105 10.27 -12.91 5.57
CA PHE A 105 11.29 -13.89 5.97
C PHE A 105 11.16 -14.27 7.46
N MET A 106 10.77 -13.31 8.31
CA MET A 106 10.64 -13.58 9.74
C MET A 106 9.44 -14.49 10.07
N PHE A 107 8.33 -14.32 9.36
CA PHE A 107 7.08 -15.06 9.64
C PHE A 107 6.89 -16.29 8.76
N ASP A 108 7.39 -16.29 7.54
CA ASP A 108 7.31 -17.36 6.52
C ASP A 108 5.96 -18.12 6.48
N MET A 109 4.87 -17.38 6.49
CA MET A 109 3.51 -17.96 6.56
C MET A 109 3.05 -18.52 5.22
N PRO A 110 2.29 -19.66 5.21
CA PRO A 110 1.70 -20.20 4.00
C PRO A 110 0.59 -19.29 3.47
N ARG A 111 0.46 -19.26 2.13
CA ARG A 111 -0.64 -18.58 1.43
C ARG A 111 -1.91 -19.45 1.40
N PRO A 112 -3.09 -18.87 1.08
CA PRO A 112 -4.34 -19.62 1.03
C PRO A 112 -4.26 -20.91 0.21
N TYR A 113 -3.57 -20.89 -0.94
CA TYR A 113 -3.42 -22.06 -1.80
C TYR A 113 -2.75 -23.23 -1.07
N LEU A 114 -1.65 -23.00 -0.37
CA LEU A 114 -0.96 -24.05 0.40
C LEU A 114 -1.73 -24.40 1.69
N TYR A 115 -2.25 -23.38 2.39
CA TYR A 115 -2.96 -23.58 3.66
C TYR A 115 -4.18 -24.48 3.51
N PHE A 116 -4.93 -24.34 2.41
CA PHE A 116 -6.13 -25.13 2.10
C PHE A 116 -5.87 -26.24 1.07
N GLN A 117 -4.66 -26.80 0.98
CA GLN A 117 -4.27 -27.79 -0.05
C GLN A 117 -5.23 -28.98 -0.17
N ASN A 118 -5.90 -29.38 0.91
CA ASN A 118 -6.87 -30.49 0.94
C ASN A 118 -8.32 -30.04 0.67
N MET A 119 -8.56 -28.79 0.30
CA MET A 119 -9.89 -28.19 0.13
C MET A 119 -10.02 -27.41 -1.19
N HIS A 120 -9.14 -27.63 -2.16
CA HIS A 120 -9.16 -26.90 -3.44
C HIS A 120 -10.47 -27.11 -4.22
N ASP A 121 -11.12 -28.26 -4.04
CA ASP A 121 -12.45 -28.58 -4.60
C ASP A 121 -13.56 -27.63 -4.14
N LYS A 122 -13.36 -26.96 -2.98
CA LYS A 122 -14.30 -25.98 -2.39
C LYS A 122 -13.93 -24.53 -2.66
N MET A 123 -12.81 -24.29 -3.36
CA MET A 123 -12.28 -22.96 -3.62
C MET A 123 -12.48 -22.56 -5.07
N TYR A 124 -12.83 -21.30 -5.26
CA TYR A 124 -12.80 -20.69 -6.57
C TYR A 124 -11.47 -20.00 -6.83
N PHE A 125 -10.88 -20.25 -7.98
CA PHE A 125 -9.67 -19.58 -8.44
C PHE A 125 -9.91 -18.88 -9.77
N VAL A 126 -9.52 -17.62 -9.85
CA VAL A 126 -9.60 -16.83 -11.09
C VAL A 126 -8.61 -17.40 -12.10
N LYS A 127 -9.07 -17.66 -13.34
CA LYS A 127 -8.24 -18.24 -14.40
C LYS A 127 -7.10 -17.31 -14.78
N GLY A 128 -5.91 -17.89 -15.02
CA GLY A 128 -4.74 -17.14 -15.46
C GLY A 128 -3.97 -16.45 -14.32
N ILE A 129 -4.35 -16.67 -13.06
CA ILE A 129 -3.61 -16.18 -11.89
C ILE A 129 -2.75 -17.30 -11.32
N ASP A 130 -1.44 -17.06 -11.27
CA ASP A 130 -0.50 -18.01 -10.67
C ASP A 130 -0.67 -18.08 -9.16
N MET A 131 -0.82 -19.30 -8.62
CA MET A 131 -1.00 -19.52 -7.19
C MET A 131 0.34 -19.70 -6.50
N LEU A 132 0.67 -18.79 -5.60
CA LEU A 132 1.88 -18.83 -4.79
C LEU A 132 1.61 -19.55 -3.46
N SER A 133 2.67 -20.18 -2.90
CA SER A 133 2.54 -21.08 -1.73
C SER A 133 3.03 -20.44 -0.42
N TYR A 134 4.11 -19.66 -0.43
CA TYR A 134 4.78 -19.16 0.77
C TYR A 134 4.84 -17.63 0.83
N HIS A 135 5.39 -17.12 1.93
CA HIS A 135 5.60 -15.68 2.17
C HIS A 135 4.32 -14.87 2.09
N SER A 136 3.26 -15.36 2.77
CA SER A 136 1.95 -14.71 2.75
C SER A 136 1.96 -13.39 3.53
N PHE A 137 2.54 -13.36 4.74
CA PHE A 137 2.44 -12.23 5.66
C PHE A 137 3.69 -11.35 5.67
N PRO A 138 3.55 -10.02 5.58
CA PRO A 138 2.36 -9.29 5.16
C PRO A 138 2.21 -9.24 3.62
N SER A 139 1.04 -8.78 3.12
CA SER A 139 0.80 -8.61 1.68
C SER A 139 1.65 -7.48 1.09
N GLY A 140 2.61 -7.82 0.23
CA GLY A 140 3.51 -6.84 -0.40
C GLY A 140 2.78 -5.83 -1.30
N HIS A 141 1.85 -6.27 -2.15
CA HIS A 141 1.04 -5.39 -2.99
C HIS A 141 0.22 -4.39 -2.15
N THR A 142 -0.30 -4.83 -1.00
CA THR A 142 -1.03 -3.95 -0.09
C THR A 142 -0.10 -2.93 0.56
N VAL A 143 1.09 -3.35 1.01
CA VAL A 143 2.12 -2.43 1.54
C VAL A 143 2.44 -1.36 0.51
N THR A 144 2.74 -1.77 -0.73
CA THR A 144 3.06 -0.87 -1.86
C THR A 144 1.92 0.10 -2.15
N ALA A 145 0.68 -0.40 -2.25
CA ALA A 145 -0.49 0.41 -2.57
C ALA A 145 -0.75 1.49 -1.51
N PHE A 146 -0.79 1.11 -0.22
CA PHE A 146 -1.03 2.08 0.86
C PHE A 146 0.12 3.08 1.00
N SER A 147 1.37 2.66 0.81
CA SER A 147 2.52 3.55 0.80
C SER A 147 2.46 4.58 -0.33
N ALA A 148 2.26 4.12 -1.57
CA ALA A 148 2.21 4.98 -2.74
C ALA A 148 1.02 5.93 -2.69
N CYS A 149 -0.18 5.42 -2.38
CA CYS A 149 -1.40 6.24 -2.32
C CYS A 149 -1.32 7.30 -1.21
N LEU A 150 -0.79 6.97 -0.02
CA LEU A 150 -0.59 7.94 1.05
C LEU A 150 0.45 8.99 0.66
N THR A 151 1.55 8.60 0.00
CA THR A 151 2.55 9.55 -0.51
C THR A 151 1.93 10.48 -1.53
N MET A 152 1.06 10.01 -2.43
CA MET A 152 0.35 10.86 -3.39
C MET A 152 -0.61 11.82 -2.70
N ALA A 153 -1.40 11.38 -1.72
CA ALA A 153 -2.24 12.25 -0.91
C ALA A 153 -1.41 13.36 -0.25
N TYR A 154 -0.26 13.01 0.35
CA TYR A 154 0.66 13.97 0.95
C TYR A 154 1.19 15.03 -0.04
N LEU A 155 1.53 14.63 -1.27
CA LEU A 155 2.18 15.48 -2.25
C LEU A 155 1.22 16.41 -3.01
N PHE A 156 -0.01 15.97 -3.28
CA PHE A 156 -0.94 16.70 -4.16
C PHE A 156 -1.95 17.59 -3.42
N ARG A 157 -2.17 17.38 -2.11
CA ARG A 157 -3.00 18.24 -1.24
C ARG A 157 -4.40 18.51 -1.79
N ASN A 158 -5.04 17.52 -2.34
CA ASN A 158 -6.39 17.63 -2.88
C ASN A 158 -7.31 16.68 -2.12
N LYS A 159 -8.34 17.23 -1.45
CA LYS A 159 -9.25 16.46 -0.59
C LYS A 159 -9.99 15.32 -1.31
N TYR A 160 -10.30 15.48 -2.57
CA TYR A 160 -10.95 14.44 -3.38
C TYR A 160 -9.94 13.36 -3.77
N LEU A 161 -8.70 13.77 -4.06
CA LEU A 161 -7.63 12.84 -4.37
C LEU A 161 -7.22 12.01 -3.13
N ASP A 162 -7.21 12.61 -1.94
CA ASP A 162 -6.90 11.89 -0.70
C ASP A 162 -7.85 10.70 -0.49
N LEU A 163 -9.15 10.95 -0.65
CA LEU A 163 -10.16 9.90 -0.49
C LEU A 163 -10.11 8.88 -1.63
N LEU A 164 -9.92 9.35 -2.88
CA LEU A 164 -9.74 8.47 -4.03
C LEU A 164 -8.54 7.55 -3.86
N MET A 165 -7.41 8.07 -3.36
CA MET A 165 -6.21 7.27 -3.09
C MET A 165 -6.46 6.22 -2.00
N LEU A 166 -7.20 6.54 -0.95
CA LEU A 166 -7.57 5.55 0.05
C LEU A 166 -8.45 4.44 -0.54
N VAL A 167 -9.47 4.81 -1.33
CA VAL A 167 -10.34 3.82 -1.99
C VAL A 167 -9.52 2.94 -2.94
N LEU A 168 -8.62 3.51 -3.72
CA LEU A 168 -7.73 2.75 -4.62
C LEU A 168 -6.86 1.76 -3.86
N ALA A 169 -6.23 2.20 -2.76
CA ALA A 169 -5.41 1.32 -1.92
C ALA A 169 -6.25 0.17 -1.32
N CYS A 170 -7.50 0.45 -0.91
CA CYS A 170 -8.43 -0.57 -0.44
C CYS A 170 -8.82 -1.57 -1.54
N CYS A 171 -9.10 -1.09 -2.75
CA CYS A 171 -9.41 -1.96 -3.90
C CYS A 171 -8.23 -2.88 -4.25
N ILE A 172 -7.00 -2.36 -4.23
CA ILE A 172 -5.79 -3.15 -4.44
C ILE A 172 -5.62 -4.18 -3.31
N GLY A 173 -5.78 -3.78 -2.04
CA GLY A 173 -5.73 -4.71 -0.91
C GLY A 173 -6.80 -5.81 -1.02
N TYR A 174 -8.04 -5.45 -1.34
CA TYR A 174 -9.13 -6.40 -1.53
C TYR A 174 -8.87 -7.36 -2.68
N SER A 175 -8.29 -6.90 -3.81
CA SER A 175 -7.95 -7.76 -4.94
C SER A 175 -7.05 -8.94 -4.53
N ARG A 176 -6.16 -8.74 -3.54
CA ARG A 176 -5.26 -9.81 -3.06
C ARG A 176 -6.01 -10.93 -2.34
N MET A 177 -7.08 -10.60 -1.62
CA MET A 177 -7.96 -11.59 -0.99
C MET A 177 -8.86 -12.25 -2.03
N TYR A 178 -9.46 -11.47 -2.93
CA TYR A 178 -10.31 -11.95 -4.00
C TYR A 178 -9.58 -12.96 -4.90
N LEU A 179 -8.34 -12.69 -5.27
CA LEU A 179 -7.50 -13.57 -6.09
C LEU A 179 -6.87 -14.73 -5.29
N SER A 180 -7.29 -14.98 -4.05
CA SER A 180 -6.76 -16.06 -3.18
C SER A 180 -5.24 -16.01 -2.97
N GLN A 181 -4.63 -14.81 -3.08
CA GLN A 181 -3.19 -14.61 -2.90
C GLN A 181 -2.80 -14.39 -1.45
N HIS A 182 -3.70 -13.81 -0.64
CA HIS A 182 -3.45 -13.44 0.74
C HIS A 182 -4.68 -13.61 1.63
N PHE A 183 -4.45 -13.82 2.91
CA PHE A 183 -5.49 -13.77 3.92
C PHE A 183 -5.82 -12.32 4.31
N PHE A 184 -6.95 -12.16 4.99
CA PHE A 184 -7.41 -10.87 5.50
C PHE A 184 -6.41 -10.18 6.43
N GLU A 185 -5.78 -10.94 7.33
CA GLU A 185 -4.74 -10.43 8.22
C GLU A 185 -3.48 -9.97 7.49
N ASP A 186 -3.10 -10.64 6.38
CA ASP A 186 -1.94 -10.25 5.57
C ASP A 186 -2.16 -8.89 4.94
N VAL A 187 -3.39 -8.65 4.46
CA VAL A 187 -3.82 -7.38 3.86
C VAL A 187 -3.95 -6.30 4.93
N THR A 188 -4.56 -6.60 6.08
CA THR A 188 -4.71 -5.66 7.19
C THR A 188 -3.34 -5.22 7.71
N ALA A 189 -2.43 -6.16 7.97
CA ALA A 189 -1.07 -5.85 8.41
C ALA A 189 -0.27 -5.12 7.32
N GLY A 190 -0.44 -5.52 6.05
CA GLY A 190 0.19 -4.85 4.92
C GLY A 190 -0.23 -3.38 4.81
N SER A 191 -1.51 -3.08 5.01
CA SER A 191 -2.01 -1.69 5.03
C SER A 191 -1.38 -0.88 6.17
N ALA A 192 -1.25 -1.47 7.36
CA ALA A 192 -0.65 -0.81 8.52
C ALA A 192 0.85 -0.52 8.29
N VAL A 193 1.61 -1.49 7.79
CA VAL A 193 3.02 -1.29 7.41
C VAL A 193 3.13 -0.18 6.37
N GLY A 194 2.33 -0.23 5.29
CA GLY A 194 2.33 0.77 4.23
C GLY A 194 2.06 2.18 4.75
N VAL A 195 1.07 2.36 5.62
CA VAL A 195 0.71 3.68 6.16
C VAL A 195 1.72 4.18 7.19
N PHE A 196 2.01 3.41 8.26
CA PHE A 196 2.80 3.94 9.37
C PHE A 196 4.27 4.12 9.03
N VAL A 197 4.87 3.19 8.26
CA VAL A 197 6.25 3.35 7.80
C VAL A 197 6.37 4.56 6.85
N THR A 198 5.38 4.76 5.97
CA THR A 198 5.38 5.92 5.06
C THR A 198 5.21 7.25 5.81
N LEU A 199 4.33 7.33 6.82
CA LEU A 199 4.19 8.53 7.64
C LEU A 199 5.50 8.90 8.32
N PHE A 200 6.16 7.92 8.95
CA PHE A 200 7.47 8.12 9.57
C PHE A 200 8.50 8.60 8.55
N TRP A 201 8.56 7.96 7.37
CA TRP A 201 9.51 8.29 6.33
C TRP A 201 9.30 9.69 5.76
N LEU A 202 8.06 10.07 5.47
CA LEU A 202 7.72 11.40 4.97
C LEU A 202 8.06 12.48 5.98
N GLN A 203 7.75 12.28 7.27
CA GLN A 203 8.10 13.21 8.33
C GLN A 203 9.62 13.37 8.43
N TRP A 204 10.36 12.28 8.40
CA TRP A 204 11.81 12.30 8.56
C TRP A 204 12.51 12.87 7.32
N LEU A 205 12.22 12.34 6.14
CA LEU A 205 12.93 12.71 4.91
C LEU A 205 12.57 14.10 4.43
N ASP A 206 11.27 14.43 4.42
CA ASP A 206 10.81 15.73 3.91
C ASP A 206 11.15 16.90 4.86
N SER A 207 11.64 16.61 6.07
CA SER A 207 12.26 17.60 6.97
C SER A 207 13.75 17.86 6.67
N ARG A 208 14.34 17.21 5.66
CA ARG A 208 15.76 17.39 5.35
C ARG A 208 15.98 18.56 4.39
N PRO A 209 16.87 19.53 4.73
CA PRO A 209 17.10 20.72 3.88
C PRO A 209 17.50 20.37 2.45
N PHE A 210 18.35 19.35 2.27
CA PHE A 210 18.94 19.01 0.98
C PHE A 210 17.92 18.73 -0.13
N ILE A 211 16.71 18.18 0.20
CA ILE A 211 15.69 17.87 -0.81
C ILE A 211 14.85 19.09 -1.22
N HIS A 212 15.05 20.23 -0.58
CA HIS A 212 14.35 21.47 -0.87
C HIS A 212 15.23 22.46 -1.65
N GLU A 213 16.50 22.12 -1.94
CA GLU A 213 17.49 22.99 -2.50
C GLU A 213 18.08 22.48 -3.83
N GLY A 214 18.72 23.38 -4.59
CA GLY A 214 19.43 23.04 -5.81
C GLY A 214 18.57 22.26 -6.81
N LYS A 215 19.10 21.13 -7.31
CA LYS A 215 18.46 20.28 -8.33
C LYS A 215 17.10 19.72 -7.92
N TRP A 216 16.80 19.68 -6.62
CA TRP A 216 15.55 19.13 -6.12
C TRP A 216 14.33 20.04 -6.32
N ARG A 217 14.55 21.33 -6.65
CA ARG A 217 13.48 22.31 -6.91
C ARG A 217 12.73 22.07 -8.21
N GLY A 218 13.36 21.42 -9.20
CA GLY A 218 12.78 21.15 -10.53
C GLY A 218 12.70 19.67 -10.87
N GLY A 219 12.46 19.41 -12.15
CA GLY A 219 12.50 18.09 -12.77
C GLY A 219 13.39 18.09 -14.02
N PHE A 220 13.40 16.98 -14.75
CA PHE A 220 14.22 16.89 -15.97
C PHE A 220 13.72 17.81 -17.09
N ILE A 221 12.39 17.99 -17.22
CA ILE A 221 11.76 18.86 -18.23
C ILE A 221 11.45 20.24 -17.63
N TRP A 222 11.03 20.29 -16.38
CA TRP A 222 10.66 21.52 -15.69
C TRP A 222 11.83 21.98 -14.82
N LYS A 223 12.65 22.91 -15.35
CA LYS A 223 13.72 23.57 -14.59
C LYS A 223 13.16 24.84 -13.94
N VAL A 224 13.29 24.95 -12.62
CA VAL A 224 12.96 26.16 -11.83
C VAL A 224 14.21 27.00 -11.65
#